data_eb214595f08c1a7d4517ba74a4e930d9
#
_entry.id   eb214595f08c1a7d4517ba74a4e930d9
#
_cell.length_a   1.000
_cell.length_b   1.000
_cell.length_c   1.000
_cell.angle_alpha   90.00
_cell.angle_beta   90.00
_cell.angle_gamma   90.00
#
_symmetry.space_group_name_H-M   'P 1'
#
loop_
_entity.id
_entity.type
_entity.pdbx_description
1 polymer ?
#
loop_
_entity_poly.entity_id
_entity_poly.type
_entity_poly.pdbx_seq_one_letter_code
_entity_poly.pdbx_strand_id
1 'polypeptide(L)'
;SNLVDRSIVRCRVRYALPDDVRDGIVLASEIASADPHRAATHNKGIMNGIDAVAIATGNDWRAIEAGAHAFAARDGRYRPLATWSADDDGGLVGAIEIPLKVGTVGGSLGANPGASLGLELCGVASATELAELMAAVGLAQNFAALRALATSGIQEGHMKLHARSVASSADVPAEIFDDVVAELIDGGDIKVWKAREIVARRKASAAAEKPDGEAAGKVILLGEHAVVYGKHALALPVQNAVGAVIREPAATTVPAIPELEAAIELIRARLGVTDEYAVEVRSRLPLAMGLGASAAFAVAITRAFNAKLDLGLDDEAVNEIAFEC
;
A
#
# COMPACT_ATOMS: atom_id res chain seq x y z
N SER A 1 37.44 -6.88 22.87
CA SER A 1 38.18 -5.85 22.19
C SER A 1 37.45 -4.49 22.21
N ASN A 2 38.18 -3.42 22.12
CA ASN A 2 37.78 -2.02 22.30
C ASN A 2 36.74 -1.43 21.32
N LEU A 3 36.03 -2.25 20.54
CA LEU A 3 35.05 -1.77 19.56
C LEU A 3 33.79 -1.22 20.22
N VAL A 4 33.37 -1.80 21.33
CA VAL A 4 32.17 -1.41 22.05
C VAL A 4 32.39 -0.08 22.79
N ASP A 5 33.55 0.14 23.39
CA ASP A 5 33.78 1.29 24.27
C ASP A 5 34.16 2.59 23.53
N ARG A 6 34.58 2.49 22.25
CA ARG A 6 35.11 3.64 21.49
C ARG A 6 34.17 4.18 20.41
N SER A 7 33.01 3.57 20.23
CA SER A 7 32.06 3.93 19.19
C SER A 7 30.67 4.19 19.74
N ILE A 8 30.57 4.60 21.01
CA ILE A 8 29.30 4.85 21.66
C ILE A 8 28.69 6.15 21.13
N VAL A 9 27.49 6.05 20.63
CA VAL A 9 26.66 7.17 20.18
C VAL A 9 25.49 7.35 21.13
N ARG A 10 25.12 8.60 21.36
CA ARG A 10 23.97 8.99 22.18
C ARG A 10 23.04 9.86 21.38
N CYS A 11 21.75 9.54 21.43
CA CYS A 11 20.71 10.40 20.88
C CYS A 11 19.64 10.63 21.93
N ARG A 12 19.12 11.85 22.00
CA ARG A 12 18.02 12.22 22.91
C ARG A 12 17.00 13.04 22.15
N VAL A 13 15.72 12.74 22.36
CA VAL A 13 14.59 13.45 21.73
C VAL A 13 13.55 13.80 22.77
N ARG A 14 12.74 14.82 22.50
CA ARG A 14 11.60 15.22 23.32
C ARG A 14 10.37 15.40 22.43
N TYR A 15 9.24 14.84 22.88
CA TYR A 15 7.94 14.96 22.21
C TYR A 15 6.89 15.52 23.17
N ALA A 16 5.98 16.33 22.63
CA ALA A 16 4.71 16.64 23.28
C ALA A 16 3.64 15.67 22.77
N LEU A 17 3.03 14.91 23.67
CA LEU A 17 2.03 13.88 23.36
C LEU A 17 0.87 13.99 24.35
N PRO A 18 -0.32 13.44 24.04
CA PRO A 18 -1.38 13.22 25.02
C PRO A 18 -0.86 12.37 26.21
N ASP A 19 -1.33 12.69 27.40
CA ASP A 19 -0.83 12.08 28.64
C ASP A 19 -0.97 10.56 28.66
N ASP A 20 -2.10 10.04 28.19
CA ASP A 20 -2.37 8.60 28.11
C ASP A 20 -1.39 7.86 27.20
N VAL A 21 -1.04 8.46 26.05
CA VAL A 21 -0.06 7.90 25.11
C VAL A 21 1.35 7.98 25.69
N ARG A 22 1.71 9.13 26.30
CA ARG A 22 2.99 9.32 26.97
C ARG A 22 3.19 8.25 28.07
N ASP A 23 2.22 8.15 28.96
CA ASP A 23 2.30 7.26 30.11
C ASP A 23 2.33 5.78 29.70
N GLY A 24 1.62 5.42 28.65
CA GLY A 24 1.68 4.09 28.03
C GLY A 24 3.06 3.76 27.46
N ILE A 25 3.74 4.72 26.81
CA ILE A 25 5.11 4.55 26.30
C ILE A 25 6.11 4.41 27.46
N VAL A 26 5.99 5.24 28.49
CA VAL A 26 6.84 5.18 29.68
C VAL A 26 6.70 3.81 30.34
N LEU A 27 5.47 3.36 30.58
CA LEU A 27 5.22 2.03 31.17
C LEU A 27 5.84 0.90 30.34
N ALA A 28 5.68 0.93 29.01
CA ALA A 28 6.27 -0.07 28.12
C ALA A 28 7.81 -0.07 28.16
N SER A 29 8.43 1.09 28.36
CA SER A 29 9.87 1.24 28.55
C SER A 29 10.34 0.71 29.91
N GLU A 30 9.57 0.94 30.98
CA GLU A 30 9.83 0.43 32.31
C GLU A 30 9.76 -1.10 32.37
N ILE A 31 8.76 -1.69 31.71
CA ILE A 31 8.64 -3.15 31.57
C ILE A 31 9.86 -3.73 30.85
N ALA A 32 10.34 -3.07 29.77
CA ALA A 32 11.55 -3.50 29.07
C ALA A 32 12.81 -3.40 29.97
N SER A 33 12.85 -2.41 30.86
CA SER A 33 13.94 -2.27 31.83
C SER A 33 13.89 -3.31 32.96
N ALA A 34 12.68 -3.74 33.31
CA ALA A 34 12.44 -4.71 34.36
C ALA A 34 12.65 -6.17 33.93
N ASP A 35 12.29 -6.51 32.68
CA ASP A 35 12.31 -7.86 32.10
C ASP A 35 13.32 -8.00 30.95
N PRO A 36 14.39 -8.83 31.07
CA PRO A 36 15.35 -9.08 30.01
C PRO A 36 14.74 -9.66 28.72
N HIS A 37 13.68 -10.46 28.79
CA HIS A 37 13.01 -11.00 27.64
C HIS A 37 12.27 -9.89 26.86
N ARG A 38 11.64 -8.98 27.61
CA ARG A 38 11.02 -7.80 27.00
C ARG A 38 12.08 -6.85 26.44
N ALA A 39 13.22 -6.69 27.12
CA ALA A 39 14.35 -5.91 26.62
C ALA A 39 14.89 -6.47 25.29
N ALA A 40 14.96 -7.80 25.13
CA ALA A 40 15.39 -8.42 23.88
C ALA A 40 14.46 -8.04 22.71
N THR A 41 13.14 -8.10 22.90
CA THR A 41 12.15 -7.67 21.90
C THR A 41 12.22 -6.17 21.63
N HIS A 42 12.47 -5.37 22.67
CA HIS A 42 12.63 -3.93 22.57
C HIS A 42 13.86 -3.58 21.72
N ASN A 43 15.00 -4.19 21.97
CA ASN A 43 16.24 -3.97 21.24
C ASN A 43 16.16 -4.50 19.81
N LYS A 44 15.51 -5.65 19.56
CA LYS A 44 15.23 -6.14 18.22
C LYS A 44 14.46 -5.09 17.38
N GLY A 45 13.50 -4.40 18.01
CA GLY A 45 12.78 -3.30 17.36
C GLY A 45 13.68 -2.14 16.99
N ILE A 46 14.64 -1.76 17.83
CA ILE A 46 15.66 -0.73 17.57
C ILE A 46 16.53 -1.14 16.39
N MET A 47 17.04 -2.38 16.39
CA MET A 47 17.93 -2.89 15.35
C MET A 47 17.25 -2.99 14.00
N ASN A 48 15.94 -3.21 13.89
CA ASN A 48 15.22 -3.17 12.63
C ASN A 48 15.46 -1.87 11.83
N GLY A 49 15.56 -0.73 12.52
CA GLY A 49 15.87 0.55 11.87
C GLY A 49 17.34 0.71 11.56
N ILE A 50 18.21 0.37 12.53
CA ILE A 50 19.67 0.51 12.39
C ILE A 50 20.22 -0.40 11.30
N ASP A 51 19.79 -1.66 11.25
CA ASP A 51 20.25 -2.65 10.26
C ASP A 51 19.84 -2.25 8.84
N ALA A 52 18.64 -1.69 8.68
CA ALA A 52 18.19 -1.20 7.38
C ALA A 52 19.13 -0.12 6.83
N VAL A 53 19.55 0.83 7.67
CA VAL A 53 20.53 1.87 7.27
C VAL A 53 21.91 1.25 7.06
N ALA A 54 22.34 0.32 7.93
CA ALA A 54 23.63 -0.36 7.78
C ALA A 54 23.75 -1.11 6.45
N ILE A 55 22.70 -1.85 6.07
CA ILE A 55 22.62 -2.59 4.80
C ILE A 55 22.62 -1.61 3.61
N ALA A 56 21.79 -0.57 3.67
CA ALA A 56 21.67 0.42 2.60
C ALA A 56 22.99 1.19 2.36
N THR A 57 23.80 1.40 3.40
CA THR A 57 25.09 2.10 3.35
C THR A 57 26.30 1.16 3.24
N GLY A 58 26.06 -0.15 3.04
CA GLY A 58 27.12 -1.15 2.86
C GLY A 58 27.97 -1.42 4.10
N ASN A 59 27.47 -1.11 5.29
CA ASN A 59 28.12 -1.38 6.56
C ASN A 59 27.83 -2.80 7.06
N ASP A 60 28.68 -3.32 7.93
CA ASP A 60 28.54 -4.68 8.50
C ASP A 60 27.51 -4.69 9.63
N TRP A 61 26.24 -4.90 9.28
CA TRP A 61 25.12 -4.96 10.19
C TRP A 61 25.30 -6.05 11.28
N ARG A 62 25.94 -7.18 10.95
CA ARG A 62 26.16 -8.28 11.93
C ARG A 62 27.15 -7.86 13.02
N ALA A 63 28.20 -7.13 12.64
CA ALA A 63 29.15 -6.59 13.62
C ALA A 63 28.48 -5.52 14.50
N ILE A 64 27.59 -4.70 13.94
CA ILE A 64 26.81 -3.69 14.65
C ILE A 64 25.87 -4.38 15.66
N GLU A 65 25.10 -5.38 15.23
CA GLU A 65 24.23 -6.16 16.13
C GLU A 65 25.01 -6.82 17.27
N ALA A 66 26.10 -7.51 16.95
CA ALA A 66 26.96 -8.16 17.96
C ALA A 66 27.47 -7.14 18.99
N GLY A 67 27.90 -5.97 18.55
CA GLY A 67 28.31 -4.88 19.42
C GLY A 67 27.17 -4.36 20.31
N ALA A 68 26.00 -4.13 19.73
CA ALA A 68 24.80 -3.65 20.42
C ALA A 68 24.33 -4.64 21.50
N HIS A 69 24.26 -5.92 21.19
CA HIS A 69 23.85 -6.95 22.15
C HIS A 69 24.87 -7.16 23.26
N ALA A 70 26.18 -7.13 22.94
CA ALA A 70 27.22 -7.16 23.94
C ALA A 70 27.15 -5.96 24.91
N PHE A 71 26.86 -4.77 24.35
CA PHE A 71 26.68 -3.56 25.15
C PHE A 71 25.42 -3.62 26.03
N ALA A 72 24.32 -4.15 25.50
CA ALA A 72 23.10 -4.34 26.28
C ALA A 72 23.26 -5.27 27.46
N ALA A 73 24.22 -6.21 27.41
CA ALA A 73 24.53 -7.18 28.47
C ALA A 73 25.78 -6.81 29.30
N ARG A 74 26.35 -5.61 29.15
CA ARG A 74 27.63 -5.21 29.77
C ARG A 74 27.68 -5.30 31.29
N ASP A 75 26.54 -5.15 31.94
CA ASP A 75 26.42 -5.19 33.41
C ASP A 75 26.00 -6.57 33.94
N GLY A 76 26.15 -7.62 33.14
CA GLY A 76 25.77 -8.99 33.54
C GLY A 76 24.26 -9.28 33.43
N ARG A 77 23.45 -8.28 33.03
CA ARG A 77 22.01 -8.41 32.77
C ARG A 77 21.70 -7.72 31.47
N TYR A 78 20.90 -8.37 30.62
CA TYR A 78 20.46 -7.79 29.36
C TYR A 78 19.47 -6.64 29.61
N ARG A 79 19.76 -5.46 29.03
CA ARG A 79 19.00 -4.22 29.24
C ARG A 79 18.54 -3.60 27.91
N PRO A 80 17.51 -2.74 27.92
CA PRO A 80 17.16 -1.95 26.75
C PRO A 80 18.27 -0.96 26.40
N LEU A 81 18.49 -0.77 25.09
CA LEU A 81 19.44 0.22 24.53
C LEU A 81 18.83 1.63 24.52
N ALA A 82 17.50 1.73 24.51
CA ALA A 82 16.78 2.98 24.59
C ALA A 82 15.81 2.97 25.78
N THR A 83 15.60 4.14 26.40
CA THR A 83 14.66 4.35 27.51
C THR A 83 13.80 5.58 27.24
N TRP A 84 12.58 5.55 27.78
CA TRP A 84 11.61 6.64 27.68
C TRP A 84 11.11 7.02 29.07
N SER A 85 11.03 8.31 29.34
CA SER A 85 10.55 8.87 30.62
C SER A 85 9.75 10.15 30.39
N ALA A 86 8.89 10.48 31.34
CA ALA A 86 8.29 11.82 31.38
C ALA A 86 9.30 12.83 31.97
N ASP A 87 9.27 14.06 31.49
CA ASP A 87 9.99 15.18 32.11
C ASP A 87 9.07 16.00 33.02
N ASP A 88 9.64 16.98 33.72
CA ASP A 88 8.94 17.82 34.70
C ASP A 88 7.85 18.71 34.04
N ASP A 89 7.97 18.97 32.74
CA ASP A 89 7.01 19.76 31.95
C ASP A 89 5.94 18.90 31.26
N GLY A 90 5.87 17.59 31.56
CA GLY A 90 4.90 16.66 31.00
C GLY A 90 5.25 16.20 29.58
N GLY A 91 6.46 16.44 29.09
CA GLY A 91 6.94 15.94 27.80
C GLY A 91 7.45 14.48 27.91
N LEU A 92 7.43 13.76 26.80
CA LEU A 92 8.08 12.46 26.67
C LEU A 92 9.54 12.64 26.23
N VAL A 93 10.47 12.11 26.98
CA VAL A 93 11.91 12.12 26.65
C VAL A 93 12.38 10.71 26.35
N GLY A 94 12.93 10.53 25.14
CA GLY A 94 13.59 9.30 24.72
C GLY A 94 15.10 9.49 24.66
N ALA A 95 15.85 8.49 25.12
CA ALA A 95 17.30 8.44 25.03
C ALA A 95 17.77 7.05 24.59
N ILE A 96 18.74 7.01 23.69
CA ILE A 96 19.44 5.79 23.27
C ILE A 96 20.93 5.95 23.49
N GLU A 97 21.58 4.88 23.94
CA GLU A 97 23.03 4.75 24.01
C GLU A 97 23.43 3.40 23.38
N ILE A 98 24.24 3.46 22.30
CA ILE A 98 24.55 2.28 21.50
C ILE A 98 25.95 2.40 20.86
N PRO A 99 26.77 1.33 20.81
CA PRO A 99 28.00 1.32 20.06
C PRO A 99 27.72 1.11 18.56
N LEU A 100 28.08 2.09 17.74
CA LEU A 100 27.92 2.04 16.28
C LEU A 100 29.26 2.28 15.60
N LYS A 101 29.94 1.23 15.18
CA LYS A 101 31.17 1.33 14.41
C LYS A 101 30.85 1.18 12.93
N VAL A 102 30.77 2.30 12.26
CA VAL A 102 30.42 2.42 10.83
C VAL A 102 31.50 3.15 10.05
N GLY A 103 31.44 3.07 8.72
CA GLY A 103 32.31 3.76 7.79
C GLY A 103 31.52 4.36 6.64
N THR A 104 32.05 5.47 6.10
CA THR A 104 31.53 6.12 4.89
C THR A 104 32.49 6.02 3.71
N VAL A 105 33.72 5.53 3.94
CA VAL A 105 34.76 5.40 2.95
C VAL A 105 35.55 4.09 3.12
N GLY A 106 36.16 3.61 2.06
CA GLY A 106 37.04 2.44 2.06
C GLY A 106 36.34 1.11 1.78
N GLY A 107 37.12 0.05 1.69
CA GLY A 107 36.65 -1.28 1.36
C GLY A 107 35.90 -1.35 0.02
N SER A 108 34.80 -2.05 -0.03
CA SER A 108 33.94 -2.21 -1.22
C SER A 108 32.88 -1.12 -1.37
N LEU A 109 32.81 -0.12 -0.49
CA LEU A 109 31.74 0.90 -0.50
C LEU A 109 31.71 1.68 -1.82
N GLY A 110 32.87 2.16 -2.31
CA GLY A 110 32.94 2.88 -3.58
C GLY A 110 32.68 2.02 -4.82
N ALA A 111 32.79 0.71 -4.71
CA ALA A 111 32.52 -0.25 -5.79
C ALA A 111 31.08 -0.75 -5.80
N ASN A 112 30.30 -0.46 -4.75
CA ASN A 112 28.89 -0.86 -4.64
C ASN A 112 27.98 0.36 -4.93
N PRO A 113 27.33 0.43 -6.11
CA PRO A 113 26.46 1.56 -6.47
C PRO A 113 25.31 1.77 -5.50
N GLY A 114 24.77 0.69 -4.92
CA GLY A 114 23.70 0.75 -3.94
C GLY A 114 24.14 1.42 -2.64
N ALA A 115 25.34 1.07 -2.13
CA ALA A 115 25.89 1.69 -0.94
C ALA A 115 26.24 3.17 -1.15
N SER A 116 26.80 3.51 -2.33
CA SER A 116 27.07 4.91 -2.70
C SER A 116 25.78 5.75 -2.74
N LEU A 117 24.74 5.23 -3.37
CA LEU A 117 23.42 5.88 -3.41
C LEU A 117 22.82 5.99 -2.00
N GLY A 118 22.92 4.95 -1.16
CA GLY A 118 22.46 4.97 0.22
C GLY A 118 23.15 6.07 1.05
N LEU A 119 24.45 6.21 0.93
CA LEU A 119 25.23 7.27 1.61
C LEU A 119 24.84 8.67 1.09
N GLU A 120 24.66 8.84 -0.21
CA GLU A 120 24.22 10.10 -0.81
C GLU A 120 22.82 10.50 -0.32
N LEU A 121 21.86 9.55 -0.27
CA LEU A 121 20.52 9.79 0.26
C LEU A 121 20.52 10.13 1.75
N CYS A 122 21.43 9.55 2.54
CA CYS A 122 21.61 9.91 3.95
C CYS A 122 22.14 11.33 4.14
N GLY A 123 22.82 11.92 3.16
CA GLY A 123 23.36 13.28 3.21
C GLY A 123 24.43 13.48 4.28
N VAL A 124 25.15 12.41 4.69
CA VAL A 124 26.16 12.42 5.76
C VAL A 124 27.55 12.62 5.17
N ALA A 125 28.36 13.47 5.82
CA ALA A 125 29.73 13.74 5.38
C ALA A 125 30.79 12.89 6.11
N SER A 126 30.44 12.22 7.19
CA SER A 126 31.39 11.47 8.03
C SER A 126 30.77 10.21 8.63
N ALA A 127 31.64 9.28 9.06
CA ALA A 127 31.23 8.09 9.81
C ALA A 127 30.56 8.43 11.14
N THR A 128 30.94 9.55 11.77
CA THR A 128 30.28 10.03 12.99
C THR A 128 28.85 10.46 12.72
N GLU A 129 28.62 11.25 11.69
CA GLU A 129 27.26 11.68 11.30
C GLU A 129 26.39 10.48 10.90
N LEU A 130 26.97 9.49 10.20
CA LEU A 130 26.24 8.26 9.88
C LEU A 130 25.83 7.50 11.15
N ALA A 131 26.73 7.38 12.13
CA ALA A 131 26.44 6.72 13.40
C ALA A 131 25.35 7.48 14.20
N GLU A 132 25.39 8.81 14.21
CA GLU A 132 24.38 9.67 14.84
C GLU A 132 23.02 9.51 14.14
N LEU A 133 22.98 9.50 12.81
CA LEU A 133 21.77 9.22 12.03
C LEU A 133 21.20 7.85 12.35
N MET A 134 22.03 6.80 12.39
CA MET A 134 21.60 5.45 12.75
C MET A 134 21.01 5.37 14.17
N ALA A 135 21.62 6.05 15.14
CA ALA A 135 21.10 6.12 16.50
C ALA A 135 19.73 6.83 16.54
N ALA A 136 19.57 7.92 15.80
CA ALA A 136 18.31 8.63 15.67
C ALA A 136 17.23 7.75 15.01
N VAL A 137 17.55 7.03 13.93
CA VAL A 137 16.64 6.08 13.26
C VAL A 137 16.26 4.94 14.23
N GLY A 138 17.20 4.38 14.96
CA GLY A 138 16.92 3.35 15.96
C GLY A 138 15.97 3.81 17.07
N LEU A 139 16.17 5.04 17.56
CA LEU A 139 15.29 5.65 18.55
C LEU A 139 13.89 5.97 18.00
N ALA A 140 13.81 6.47 16.76
CA ALA A 140 12.54 6.73 16.08
C ALA A 140 11.75 5.42 15.80
N GLN A 141 12.45 4.36 15.39
CA GLN A 141 11.86 3.04 15.19
C GLN A 141 11.31 2.45 16.50
N ASN A 142 12.05 2.62 17.60
CA ASN A 142 11.60 2.22 18.92
C ASN A 142 10.38 2.99 19.38
N PHE A 143 10.38 4.33 19.20
CA PHE A 143 9.23 5.20 19.48
C PHE A 143 7.97 4.72 18.76
N ALA A 144 8.07 4.47 17.45
CA ALA A 144 6.93 4.02 16.64
C ALA A 144 6.34 2.70 17.19
N ALA A 145 7.20 1.75 17.55
CA ALA A 145 6.79 0.47 18.13
C ALA A 145 6.09 0.64 19.49
N LEU A 146 6.67 1.46 20.39
CA LEU A 146 6.08 1.69 21.72
C LEU A 146 4.78 2.49 21.64
N ARG A 147 4.70 3.47 20.72
CA ARG A 147 3.46 4.21 20.47
C ARG A 147 2.35 3.29 19.98
N ALA A 148 2.65 2.40 19.03
CA ALA A 148 1.68 1.41 18.57
C ALA A 148 1.23 0.49 19.70
N LEU A 149 2.16 0.06 20.57
CA LEU A 149 1.84 -0.78 21.73
C LEU A 149 0.95 -0.06 22.74
N ALA A 150 1.18 1.24 22.95
CA ALA A 150 0.44 2.08 23.89
C ALA A 150 -0.94 2.54 23.36
N THR A 151 -1.23 2.39 22.07
CA THR A 151 -2.46 2.88 21.42
C THR A 151 -3.26 1.74 20.80
N SER A 152 -3.14 1.55 19.48
CA SER A 152 -3.93 0.58 18.70
C SER A 152 -3.49 -0.89 18.89
N GLY A 153 -2.32 -1.10 19.47
CA GLY A 153 -1.66 -2.41 19.54
C GLY A 153 -0.88 -2.73 18.25
N ILE A 154 0.17 -3.53 18.41
CA ILE A 154 1.05 -3.90 17.28
C ILE A 154 0.33 -4.85 16.32
N GLN A 155 -0.63 -5.63 16.80
CA GLN A 155 -1.33 -6.63 15.98
C GLN A 155 -2.14 -6.02 14.84
N GLU A 156 -2.82 -4.90 15.05
CA GLU A 156 -3.67 -4.29 14.01
C GLU A 156 -2.86 -3.87 12.77
N GLY A 157 -1.72 -3.21 12.98
CA GLY A 157 -0.82 -2.84 11.88
C GLY A 157 -0.20 -4.06 11.19
N HIS A 158 0.19 -5.09 11.95
CA HIS A 158 0.74 -6.33 11.40
C HIS A 158 -0.30 -7.14 10.63
N MET A 159 -1.56 -7.19 11.09
CA MET A 159 -2.63 -7.90 10.39
C MET A 159 -2.91 -7.30 9.02
N LYS A 160 -2.94 -5.96 8.89
CA LYS A 160 -3.10 -5.28 7.59
C LYS A 160 -1.95 -5.59 6.63
N LEU A 161 -0.71 -5.48 7.09
CA LEU A 161 0.47 -5.79 6.27
C LEU A 161 0.51 -7.27 5.89
N HIS A 162 0.18 -8.17 6.82
CA HIS A 162 0.12 -9.60 6.56
C HIS A 162 -0.99 -9.95 5.57
N ALA A 163 -2.19 -9.40 5.71
CA ALA A 163 -3.29 -9.59 4.77
C ALA A 163 -2.94 -9.10 3.35
N ARG A 164 -2.28 -7.94 3.22
CA ARG A 164 -1.79 -7.46 1.92
C ARG A 164 -0.73 -8.39 1.32
N SER A 165 0.22 -8.87 2.11
CA SER A 165 1.22 -9.85 1.68
C SER A 165 0.58 -11.17 1.22
N VAL A 166 -0.42 -11.65 1.96
CA VAL A 166 -1.18 -12.86 1.63
C VAL A 166 -1.99 -12.65 0.33
N ALA A 167 -2.66 -11.52 0.18
CA ALA A 167 -3.41 -11.18 -1.04
C ALA A 167 -2.47 -11.10 -2.26
N SER A 168 -1.30 -10.48 -2.11
CA SER A 168 -0.27 -10.45 -3.15
C SER A 168 0.22 -11.84 -3.51
N SER A 169 0.50 -12.70 -2.52
CA SER A 169 0.94 -14.10 -2.73
C SER A 169 -0.16 -14.99 -3.32
N ALA A 170 -1.41 -14.57 -3.26
CA ALA A 170 -2.55 -15.24 -3.86
C ALA A 170 -2.84 -14.77 -5.29
N ASP A 171 -2.06 -13.84 -5.83
CA ASP A 171 -2.25 -13.20 -7.14
C ASP A 171 -3.64 -12.55 -7.28
N VAL A 172 -4.08 -11.85 -6.22
CA VAL A 172 -5.37 -11.16 -6.22
C VAL A 172 -5.33 -10.01 -7.23
N PRO A 173 -6.32 -9.93 -8.15
CA PRO A 173 -6.42 -8.82 -9.11
C PRO A 173 -6.48 -7.45 -8.43
N ALA A 174 -5.86 -6.42 -9.06
CA ALA A 174 -5.75 -5.09 -8.49
C ALA A 174 -7.12 -4.46 -8.18
N GLU A 175 -8.11 -4.72 -9.02
CA GLU A 175 -9.47 -4.16 -8.94
C GLU A 175 -10.23 -4.59 -7.67
N ILE A 176 -9.90 -5.75 -7.11
CA ILE A 176 -10.55 -6.30 -5.91
C ILE A 176 -9.57 -6.49 -4.75
N PHE A 177 -8.34 -5.97 -4.88
CA PHE A 177 -7.26 -6.24 -3.94
C PHE A 177 -7.59 -5.75 -2.52
N ASP A 178 -8.00 -4.50 -2.38
CA ASP A 178 -8.30 -3.91 -1.07
C ASP A 178 -9.56 -4.52 -0.44
N ASP A 179 -10.54 -4.90 -1.23
CA ASP A 179 -11.73 -5.61 -0.76
C ASP A 179 -11.39 -7.01 -0.22
N VAL A 180 -10.53 -7.75 -0.92
CA VAL A 180 -10.07 -9.08 -0.46
C VAL A 180 -9.25 -8.94 0.81
N VAL A 181 -8.39 -7.91 0.91
CA VAL A 181 -7.63 -7.60 2.12
C VAL A 181 -8.55 -7.29 3.29
N ALA A 182 -9.57 -6.47 3.10
CA ALA A 182 -10.57 -6.16 4.14
C ALA A 182 -11.29 -7.42 4.61
N GLU A 183 -11.76 -8.25 3.68
CA GLU A 183 -12.49 -9.48 4.00
C GLU A 183 -11.61 -10.53 4.72
N LEU A 184 -10.30 -10.60 4.41
CA LEU A 184 -9.34 -11.43 5.13
C LEU A 184 -9.16 -10.98 6.58
N ILE A 185 -9.12 -9.66 6.81
CA ILE A 185 -8.97 -9.07 8.15
C ILE A 185 -10.23 -9.31 8.97
N ASP A 186 -11.39 -8.98 8.43
CA ASP A 186 -12.69 -9.12 9.11
C ASP A 186 -13.01 -10.58 9.45
N GLY A 187 -12.65 -11.49 8.55
CA GLY A 187 -12.81 -12.93 8.75
C GLY A 187 -11.79 -13.57 9.70
N GLY A 188 -10.71 -12.87 10.06
CA GLY A 188 -9.65 -13.34 10.97
C GLY A 188 -8.78 -14.48 10.42
N ASP A 189 -9.06 -14.98 9.21
CA ASP A 189 -8.33 -16.11 8.60
C ASP A 189 -7.44 -15.64 7.43
N ILE A 190 -6.31 -15.01 7.79
CA ILE A 190 -5.38 -14.39 6.85
C ILE A 190 -4.44 -15.45 6.26
N LYS A 191 -4.91 -16.17 5.23
CA LYS A 191 -4.17 -17.25 4.55
C LYS A 191 -4.34 -17.17 3.04
N VAL A 192 -3.33 -17.61 2.29
CA VAL A 192 -3.32 -17.60 0.81
C VAL A 192 -4.49 -18.39 0.22
N TRP A 193 -4.81 -19.56 0.78
CA TRP A 193 -5.94 -20.35 0.31
C TRP A 193 -7.28 -19.62 0.52
N LYS A 194 -7.42 -18.86 1.63
CA LYS A 194 -8.63 -18.08 1.90
C LYS A 194 -8.77 -16.90 0.94
N ALA A 195 -7.67 -16.21 0.64
CA ALA A 195 -7.68 -15.17 -0.40
C ALA A 195 -8.12 -15.73 -1.76
N ARG A 196 -7.61 -16.89 -2.15
CA ARG A 196 -8.04 -17.58 -3.38
C ARG A 196 -9.51 -17.99 -3.36
N GLU A 197 -10.01 -18.48 -2.24
CA GLU A 197 -11.43 -18.80 -2.06
C GLU A 197 -12.31 -17.56 -2.24
N ILE A 198 -11.95 -16.43 -1.62
CA ILE A 198 -12.67 -15.16 -1.77
C ILE A 198 -12.70 -14.71 -3.23
N VAL A 199 -11.54 -14.74 -3.90
CA VAL A 199 -11.43 -14.42 -5.35
C VAL A 199 -12.31 -15.34 -6.18
N ALA A 200 -12.27 -16.66 -5.93
CA ALA A 200 -13.07 -17.63 -6.68
C ALA A 200 -14.58 -17.40 -6.47
N ARG A 201 -15.01 -17.13 -5.25
CA ARG A 201 -16.40 -16.81 -4.93
C ARG A 201 -16.86 -15.53 -5.62
N ARG A 202 -16.06 -14.45 -5.58
CA ARG A 202 -16.36 -13.18 -6.26
C ARG A 202 -16.43 -13.35 -7.78
N LYS A 203 -15.50 -14.12 -8.37
CA LYS A 203 -15.54 -14.47 -9.79
C LYS A 203 -16.77 -15.29 -10.17
N ALA A 204 -17.14 -16.28 -9.35
CA ALA A 204 -18.34 -17.09 -9.57
C ALA A 204 -19.62 -16.25 -9.48
N SER A 205 -19.70 -15.34 -8.50
CA SER A 205 -20.83 -14.40 -8.36
C SER A 205 -20.92 -13.45 -9.55
N ALA A 206 -19.79 -12.92 -10.02
CA ALA A 206 -19.74 -12.05 -11.21
C ALA A 206 -20.05 -12.80 -12.53
N ALA A 207 -19.72 -14.10 -12.60
CA ALA A 207 -20.04 -14.94 -13.77
C ALA A 207 -21.48 -15.45 -13.78
N ALA A 208 -22.13 -15.54 -12.63
CA ALA A 208 -23.51 -15.99 -12.50
C ALA A 208 -24.54 -14.95 -12.98
N GLU A 209 -24.15 -13.68 -13.05
CA GLU A 209 -25.02 -12.61 -13.50
C GLU A 209 -24.58 -12.14 -14.90
N LYS A 210 -25.38 -12.58 -15.91
CA LYS A 210 -25.19 -12.13 -17.27
C LYS A 210 -25.47 -10.62 -17.32
N PRO A 211 -24.57 -9.79 -17.92
CA PRO A 211 -24.87 -8.37 -18.06
C PRO A 211 -26.08 -8.13 -18.97
N ASP A 212 -26.85 -7.10 -18.67
CA ASP A 212 -28.00 -6.69 -19.48
C ASP A 212 -27.54 -6.15 -20.85
N GLY A 213 -26.34 -5.53 -20.91
CA GLY A 213 -25.72 -5.06 -22.14
C GLY A 213 -24.24 -5.35 -22.18
N GLU A 214 -23.74 -5.76 -23.34
CA GLU A 214 -22.32 -6.04 -23.58
C GLU A 214 -21.79 -5.24 -24.78
N ALA A 215 -20.52 -4.85 -24.72
CA ALA A 215 -19.82 -4.23 -25.84
C ALA A 215 -18.39 -4.75 -25.98
N ALA A 216 -17.90 -4.77 -27.22
CA ALA A 216 -16.52 -5.05 -27.55
C ALA A 216 -15.66 -3.77 -27.46
N GLY A 217 -14.44 -3.90 -26.96
CA GLY A 217 -13.40 -2.91 -27.17
C GLY A 217 -12.84 -3.01 -28.58
N LYS A 218 -11.82 -2.20 -28.88
CA LYS A 218 -11.13 -2.25 -30.18
C LYS A 218 -9.63 -2.08 -30.04
N VAL A 219 -8.88 -2.74 -30.91
CA VAL A 219 -7.46 -2.48 -31.17
C VAL A 219 -7.32 -2.06 -32.62
N ILE A 220 -6.83 -0.85 -32.89
CA ILE A 220 -6.54 -0.36 -34.24
C ILE A 220 -5.14 -0.89 -34.60
N LEU A 221 -5.07 -1.73 -35.64
CA LEU A 221 -3.81 -2.29 -36.12
C LEU A 221 -3.10 -1.37 -37.09
N LEU A 222 -3.85 -0.69 -37.98
CA LEU A 222 -3.33 0.18 -39.02
C LEU A 222 -4.35 1.30 -39.29
N GLY A 223 -3.84 2.50 -39.63
CA GLY A 223 -4.66 3.60 -40.12
C GLY A 223 -5.21 4.53 -39.03
N GLU A 224 -4.72 4.48 -37.79
CA GLU A 224 -5.18 5.32 -36.68
C GLU A 224 -5.18 6.81 -37.01
N HIS A 225 -4.09 7.32 -37.60
CA HIS A 225 -4.01 8.72 -38.04
C HIS A 225 -4.66 8.98 -39.38
N ALA A 226 -4.83 7.96 -40.21
CA ALA A 226 -5.42 8.12 -41.55
C ALA A 226 -6.94 8.24 -41.50
N VAL A 227 -7.60 7.63 -40.52
CA VAL A 227 -9.07 7.62 -40.41
C VAL A 227 -9.64 9.01 -40.15
N VAL A 228 -8.91 9.90 -39.48
CA VAL A 228 -9.32 11.30 -39.23
C VAL A 228 -9.35 12.15 -40.53
N TYR A 229 -8.70 11.64 -41.58
CA TYR A 229 -8.70 12.25 -42.92
C TYR A 229 -9.65 11.51 -43.91
N GLY A 230 -10.61 10.73 -43.38
CA GLY A 230 -11.57 10.00 -44.20
C GLY A 230 -11.00 8.78 -44.93
N LYS A 231 -9.85 8.24 -44.45
CA LYS A 231 -9.25 6.99 -44.95
C LYS A 231 -9.67 5.80 -44.10
N HIS A 232 -9.39 4.59 -44.59
CA HIS A 232 -9.73 3.36 -43.87
C HIS A 232 -8.72 3.06 -42.78
N ALA A 233 -9.23 2.49 -41.67
CA ALA A 233 -8.44 1.87 -40.62
C ALA A 233 -8.82 0.39 -40.48
N LEU A 234 -7.85 -0.45 -40.07
CA LEU A 234 -8.08 -1.83 -39.73
C LEU A 234 -8.09 -1.96 -38.19
N ALA A 235 -9.24 -2.36 -37.67
CA ALA A 235 -9.40 -2.59 -36.23
C ALA A 235 -9.86 -4.02 -35.93
N LEU A 236 -9.41 -4.58 -34.82
CA LEU A 236 -9.88 -5.87 -34.27
C LEU A 236 -10.77 -5.61 -33.04
N PRO A 237 -11.91 -6.32 -32.95
CA PRO A 237 -12.72 -6.26 -31.75
C PRO A 237 -12.09 -7.05 -30.60
N VAL A 238 -12.17 -6.51 -29.38
CA VAL A 238 -11.88 -7.21 -28.14
C VAL A 238 -13.21 -7.63 -27.54
N GLN A 239 -13.55 -8.90 -27.67
CA GLN A 239 -14.86 -9.44 -27.28
C GLN A 239 -15.07 -9.38 -25.76
N ASN A 240 -16.34 -9.21 -25.35
CA ASN A 240 -16.77 -9.21 -23.93
C ASN A 240 -15.95 -8.25 -23.06
N ALA A 241 -15.60 -7.10 -23.61
CA ALA A 241 -14.69 -6.15 -23.00
C ALA A 241 -15.36 -5.35 -21.88
N VAL A 242 -16.61 -4.96 -22.10
CA VAL A 242 -17.42 -4.18 -21.15
C VAL A 242 -18.80 -4.81 -21.03
N GLY A 243 -19.27 -4.96 -19.78
CA GLY A 243 -20.63 -5.35 -19.44
C GLY A 243 -21.30 -4.29 -18.59
N ALA A 244 -22.60 -4.03 -18.82
CA ALA A 244 -23.40 -3.14 -17.99
C ALA A 244 -24.63 -3.88 -17.45
N VAL A 245 -24.99 -3.61 -16.20
CA VAL A 245 -26.18 -4.14 -15.51
C VAL A 245 -26.99 -2.97 -15.00
N ILE A 246 -28.29 -3.00 -15.25
CA ILE A 246 -29.23 -2.00 -14.75
C ILE A 246 -30.00 -2.55 -13.55
N ARG A 247 -29.90 -1.86 -12.41
CA ARG A 247 -30.52 -2.26 -11.13
C ARG A 247 -31.59 -1.24 -10.70
N GLU A 248 -32.56 -1.69 -9.93
CA GLU A 248 -33.47 -0.81 -9.17
C GLU A 248 -32.68 -0.07 -8.06
N PRO A 249 -33.20 1.03 -7.47
CA PRO A 249 -32.36 2.04 -6.83
C PRO A 249 -31.38 1.50 -5.82
N ALA A 250 -30.12 1.51 -6.19
CA ALA A 250 -28.93 1.38 -5.35
C ALA A 250 -27.91 2.38 -5.85
N ALA A 251 -26.86 2.64 -5.09
CA ALA A 251 -25.79 3.53 -5.54
C ALA A 251 -25.21 3.02 -6.87
N THR A 252 -25.12 3.91 -7.86
CA THR A 252 -24.46 3.61 -9.15
C THR A 252 -23.00 3.25 -8.91
N THR A 253 -22.59 2.07 -9.33
CA THR A 253 -21.21 1.59 -9.22
C THR A 253 -20.56 1.62 -10.60
N VAL A 254 -19.84 2.68 -10.88
CA VAL A 254 -19.03 2.86 -12.08
C VAL A 254 -17.57 3.05 -11.68
N PRO A 255 -16.59 2.71 -12.54
CA PRO A 255 -15.23 3.16 -12.35
C PRO A 255 -15.21 4.68 -12.13
N ALA A 256 -14.34 5.18 -11.25
CA ALA A 256 -14.24 6.61 -10.92
C ALA A 256 -13.64 7.40 -12.12
N ILE A 257 -14.43 7.58 -13.17
CA ILE A 257 -14.10 8.30 -14.38
C ILE A 257 -15.18 9.37 -14.57
N PRO A 258 -14.87 10.67 -14.40
CA PRO A 258 -15.86 11.76 -14.52
C PRO A 258 -16.60 11.76 -15.86
N GLU A 259 -15.91 11.40 -16.95
CA GLU A 259 -16.47 11.32 -18.29
C GLU A 259 -17.54 10.22 -18.40
N LEU A 260 -17.45 9.16 -17.60
CA LEU A 260 -18.42 8.08 -17.61
C LEU A 260 -19.73 8.48 -16.91
N GLU A 261 -19.67 9.28 -15.85
CA GLU A 261 -20.86 9.83 -15.21
C GLU A 261 -21.62 10.75 -16.17
N ALA A 262 -20.90 11.62 -16.89
CA ALA A 262 -21.49 12.49 -17.91
C ALA A 262 -22.14 11.69 -19.06
N ALA A 263 -21.50 10.60 -19.49
CA ALA A 263 -22.05 9.72 -20.52
C ALA A 263 -23.33 9.02 -20.05
N ILE A 264 -23.40 8.56 -18.79
CA ILE A 264 -24.61 7.94 -18.21
C ILE A 264 -25.76 8.94 -18.22
N GLU A 265 -25.52 10.18 -17.79
CA GLU A 265 -26.55 11.24 -17.78
C GLU A 265 -27.06 11.56 -19.20
N LEU A 266 -26.16 11.64 -20.18
CA LEU A 266 -26.54 11.88 -21.56
C LEU A 266 -27.36 10.72 -22.15
N ILE A 267 -26.95 9.47 -21.88
CA ILE A 267 -27.71 8.28 -22.33
C ILE A 267 -29.11 8.28 -21.69
N ARG A 268 -29.22 8.55 -20.39
CA ARG A 268 -30.52 8.65 -19.71
C ARG A 268 -31.42 9.73 -20.35
N ALA A 269 -30.88 10.91 -20.60
CA ALA A 269 -31.61 12.01 -21.22
C ALA A 269 -32.10 11.64 -22.64
N ARG A 270 -31.26 10.97 -23.41
CA ARG A 270 -31.60 10.52 -24.78
C ARG A 270 -32.65 9.43 -24.81
N LEU A 271 -32.60 8.51 -23.82
CA LEU A 271 -33.57 7.43 -23.71
C LEU A 271 -34.85 7.83 -22.95
N GLY A 272 -34.91 9.03 -22.38
CA GLY A 272 -36.03 9.47 -21.54
C GLY A 272 -36.17 8.69 -20.24
N VAL A 273 -35.07 8.17 -19.73
CA VAL A 273 -35.03 7.33 -18.50
C VAL A 273 -34.84 8.23 -17.30
N THR A 274 -35.69 8.04 -16.28
CA THR A 274 -35.57 8.75 -14.99
C THR A 274 -34.46 8.17 -14.11
N ASP A 275 -34.03 8.91 -13.07
CA ASP A 275 -32.89 8.55 -12.18
C ASP A 275 -33.12 7.33 -11.28
N GLU A 276 -34.20 6.58 -11.49
CA GLU A 276 -34.60 5.45 -10.65
C GLU A 276 -33.72 4.20 -10.82
N TYR A 277 -32.84 4.17 -11.80
CA TYR A 277 -32.01 3.01 -12.11
C TYR A 277 -30.54 3.27 -11.81
N ALA A 278 -29.92 2.38 -11.04
CA ALA A 278 -28.47 2.35 -10.87
C ALA A 278 -27.80 1.60 -12.02
N VAL A 279 -26.66 2.11 -12.48
CA VAL A 279 -25.83 1.50 -13.54
C VAL A 279 -24.59 0.90 -12.91
N GLU A 280 -24.41 -0.41 -13.05
CA GLU A 280 -23.18 -1.12 -12.67
C GLU A 280 -22.42 -1.46 -13.96
N VAL A 281 -21.19 -0.95 -14.08
CA VAL A 281 -20.34 -1.21 -15.26
C VAL A 281 -19.14 -2.06 -14.86
N ARG A 282 -18.93 -3.16 -15.57
CA ARG A 282 -17.81 -4.08 -15.39
C ARG A 282 -16.93 -4.05 -16.62
N SER A 283 -15.67 -3.61 -16.47
CA SER A 283 -14.69 -3.57 -17.56
C SER A 283 -13.61 -4.64 -17.38
N ARG A 284 -13.29 -5.32 -18.48
CA ARG A 284 -12.10 -6.18 -18.58
C ARG A 284 -10.97 -5.46 -19.32
N LEU A 285 -11.22 -4.26 -19.83
CA LEU A 285 -10.22 -3.44 -20.49
C LEU A 285 -9.46 -2.60 -19.47
N PRO A 286 -8.13 -2.55 -19.54
CA PRO A 286 -7.37 -1.57 -18.79
C PRO A 286 -7.72 -0.16 -19.30
N LEU A 287 -7.96 0.74 -18.35
CA LEU A 287 -8.33 2.13 -18.64
C LEU A 287 -7.12 2.90 -19.21
N ALA A 288 -7.42 3.89 -20.08
CA ALA A 288 -6.43 4.80 -20.66
C ALA A 288 -5.34 4.14 -21.55
N MET A 289 -5.57 2.92 -22.05
CA MET A 289 -4.61 2.22 -22.93
C MET A 289 -5.01 2.23 -24.43
N GLY A 290 -5.91 3.10 -24.86
CA GLY A 290 -6.29 3.20 -26.26
C GLY A 290 -7.11 2.02 -26.80
N LEU A 291 -7.67 1.16 -25.95
CA LEU A 291 -8.45 -0.02 -26.32
C LEU A 291 -9.94 0.25 -26.60
N GLY A 292 -10.31 1.52 -26.78
CA GLY A 292 -11.68 1.91 -27.11
C GLY A 292 -12.66 1.76 -25.94
N ALA A 293 -12.19 1.89 -24.71
CA ALA A 293 -12.99 1.69 -23.49
C ALA A 293 -14.18 2.67 -23.42
N SER A 294 -14.01 3.97 -23.72
CA SER A 294 -15.08 4.97 -23.66
C SER A 294 -16.26 4.60 -24.56
N ALA A 295 -16.01 4.29 -25.83
CA ALA A 295 -17.06 3.88 -26.75
C ALA A 295 -17.73 2.56 -26.31
N ALA A 296 -16.95 1.61 -25.79
CA ALA A 296 -17.47 0.35 -25.29
C ALA A 296 -18.37 0.55 -24.05
N PHE A 297 -18.04 1.50 -23.16
CA PHE A 297 -18.90 1.86 -22.03
C PHE A 297 -20.25 2.40 -22.51
N ALA A 298 -20.24 3.39 -23.40
CA ALA A 298 -21.46 4.00 -23.90
C ALA A 298 -22.36 2.97 -24.60
N VAL A 299 -21.81 2.12 -25.46
CA VAL A 299 -22.55 1.05 -26.12
C VAL A 299 -23.12 0.03 -25.14
N ALA A 300 -22.32 -0.43 -24.16
CA ALA A 300 -22.78 -1.42 -23.18
C ALA A 300 -23.91 -0.87 -22.31
N ILE A 301 -23.82 0.38 -21.85
CA ILE A 301 -24.84 1.05 -21.04
C ILE A 301 -26.13 1.25 -21.83
N THR A 302 -26.03 1.74 -23.08
CA THR A 302 -27.19 1.92 -23.94
C THR A 302 -27.89 0.58 -24.21
N ARG A 303 -27.14 -0.47 -24.53
CA ARG A 303 -27.69 -1.82 -24.70
C ARG A 303 -28.34 -2.36 -23.42
N ALA A 304 -27.76 -2.08 -22.24
CA ALA A 304 -28.32 -2.51 -20.98
C ALA A 304 -29.67 -1.84 -20.70
N PHE A 305 -29.80 -0.54 -20.92
CA PHE A 305 -31.10 0.16 -20.85
C PHE A 305 -32.07 -0.34 -21.88
N ASN A 306 -31.62 -0.56 -23.12
CA ASN A 306 -32.46 -1.11 -24.20
C ASN A 306 -33.07 -2.47 -23.80
N ALA A 307 -32.24 -3.38 -23.27
CA ALA A 307 -32.67 -4.70 -22.83
C ALA A 307 -33.57 -4.63 -21.57
N LYS A 308 -33.20 -3.80 -20.59
CA LYS A 308 -33.92 -3.70 -19.31
C LYS A 308 -35.30 -3.08 -19.46
N LEU A 309 -35.46 -2.10 -20.34
CA LEU A 309 -36.67 -1.31 -20.54
C LEU A 309 -37.45 -1.70 -21.81
N ASP A 310 -36.99 -2.71 -22.56
CA ASP A 310 -37.57 -3.21 -23.80
C ASP A 310 -37.84 -2.09 -24.84
N LEU A 311 -36.80 -1.24 -25.03
CA LEU A 311 -36.94 -0.05 -25.87
C LEU A 311 -36.97 -0.35 -27.37
N GLY A 312 -36.59 -1.55 -27.80
CA GLY A 312 -36.60 -2.00 -29.18
C GLY A 312 -35.58 -1.28 -30.10
N LEU A 313 -34.49 -0.73 -29.53
CA LEU A 313 -33.44 -0.08 -30.31
C LEU A 313 -32.63 -1.12 -31.08
N ASP A 314 -32.38 -0.84 -32.36
CA ASP A 314 -31.43 -1.60 -33.17
C ASP A 314 -29.98 -1.12 -32.93
N ASP A 315 -29.00 -1.84 -33.51
CA ASP A 315 -27.59 -1.51 -33.35
C ASP A 315 -27.19 -0.14 -33.91
N GLU A 316 -27.92 0.39 -34.90
CA GLU A 316 -27.69 1.72 -35.51
C GLU A 316 -28.12 2.81 -34.52
N ALA A 317 -29.30 2.69 -33.93
CA ALA A 317 -29.79 3.61 -32.90
C ALA A 317 -28.92 3.57 -31.61
N VAL A 318 -28.47 2.39 -31.20
CA VAL A 318 -27.52 2.25 -30.09
C VAL A 318 -26.20 2.99 -30.38
N ASN A 319 -25.69 2.86 -31.63
CA ASN A 319 -24.45 3.53 -32.03
C ASN A 319 -24.60 5.04 -32.10
N GLU A 320 -25.73 5.55 -32.59
CA GLU A 320 -25.99 7.00 -32.65
C GLU A 320 -25.95 7.61 -31.25
N ILE A 321 -26.63 6.99 -30.27
CA ILE A 321 -26.64 7.47 -28.90
C ILE A 321 -25.23 7.39 -28.27
N ALA A 322 -24.53 6.28 -28.48
CA ALA A 322 -23.19 6.08 -27.93
C ALA A 322 -22.12 7.00 -28.55
N PHE A 323 -22.34 7.48 -29.79
CA PHE A 323 -21.43 8.38 -30.50
C PHE A 323 -21.47 9.80 -29.92
N GLU A 324 -22.58 10.20 -29.32
CA GLU A 324 -22.73 11.52 -28.70
C GLU A 324 -22.09 11.61 -27.31
N CYS A 325 -21.72 10.48 -26.73
CA CYS A 325 -21.07 10.37 -25.40
C CYS A 325 -19.55 10.43 -25.52
#